data_92d79272d3565bc1a41e9937320cc6c9
#
_entry.id   92d79272d3565bc1a41e9937320cc6c9
#
_cell.length_a   1.000
_cell.length_b   1.000
_cell.length_c   1.000
_cell.angle_alpha   90.00
_cell.angle_beta   90.00
_cell.angle_gamma   90.00
#
_symmetry.space_group_name_H-M   'P 1'
#
loop_
_entity.id
_entity.type
_entity.pdbx_description
1 polymer ?
#
loop_
_entity_poly.entity_id
_entity_poly.type
_entity_poly.pdbx_seq_one_letter_code
_entity_poly.pdbx_strand_id
1 'polypeptide(L)'
;KNNLKQSKISISLDKGVFSELYQDIYFDKTNCIQESKHVYLDTNNLEKKFKNINNYIIAELGFGTGLNFILSWDLWNKNHIKNSSLLYISYESAPISIEQIKNIHKLFIGLSHLSKILIQKLPQIWQGTHQIFFEFGNVTLILIYNDFLSLKNFSFKADTWYLDGFSPTKNSSAWSNELYNEIYKHTKDGGSLSTYTVAGHVRRGLSDAGFNISKIKGIGNKREILYGYKNKVNCKTTKKPVLRYNDIGPVAVIGAGISGASLIYFLKKRNID
;
A
#
# COMPACT_ATOMS: atom_id res chain seq x y z
N LYS A 1 6.03 -2.36 25.50
CA LYS A 1 5.93 -0.88 25.49
C LYS A 1 5.68 -0.44 24.06
N ASN A 2 4.65 0.38 23.84
CA ASN A 2 4.36 0.94 22.52
C ASN A 2 5.39 2.06 22.25
N ASN A 3 6.34 1.80 21.37
CA ASN A 3 7.41 2.76 21.02
C ASN A 3 7.09 3.57 19.75
N LEU A 4 5.84 3.49 19.25
CA LEU A 4 5.43 4.24 18.06
C LEU A 4 5.36 5.74 18.36
N LYS A 5 6.03 6.52 17.53
CA LYS A 5 5.84 7.97 17.51
C LYS A 5 4.52 8.27 16.79
N GLN A 6 3.67 9.08 17.38
CA GLN A 6 2.49 9.58 16.68
C GLN A 6 2.84 10.85 15.91
N SER A 7 2.39 10.92 14.67
CA SER A 7 2.54 12.13 13.88
C SER A 7 1.50 13.16 14.33
N LYS A 8 1.98 14.35 14.73
CA LYS A 8 1.11 15.52 14.90
C LYS A 8 0.96 16.23 13.55
N ILE A 9 -0.26 16.58 13.22
CA ILE A 9 -0.59 17.22 11.94
C ILE A 9 -1.19 18.58 12.19
N SER A 10 -0.74 19.55 11.42
CA SER A 10 -1.42 20.85 11.25
C SER A 10 -2.03 20.95 9.85
N ILE A 11 -3.23 21.52 9.79
CA ILE A 11 -3.92 21.78 8.53
C ILE A 11 -3.96 23.29 8.35
N SER A 12 -3.24 23.80 7.35
CA SER A 12 -3.28 25.22 7.01
C SER A 12 -3.95 25.47 5.66
N LEU A 13 -4.47 26.67 5.47
CA LEU A 13 -5.09 27.07 4.20
C LEU A 13 -4.03 27.13 3.09
N ASP A 14 -2.83 27.59 3.42
CA ASP A 14 -1.76 27.88 2.44
C ASP A 14 -0.82 26.70 2.20
N LYS A 15 -0.62 25.81 3.18
CA LYS A 15 0.38 24.72 3.11
C LYS A 15 -0.18 23.31 2.99
N GLY A 16 -1.52 23.14 2.99
CA GLY A 16 -2.10 21.81 2.95
C GLY A 16 -2.02 21.06 4.29
N VAL A 17 -1.83 19.76 4.24
CA VAL A 17 -1.70 18.87 5.41
C VAL A 17 -0.23 18.66 5.71
N PHE A 18 0.22 19.16 6.86
CA PHE A 18 1.62 19.23 7.24
C PHE A 18 1.92 18.36 8.46
N SER A 19 3.04 17.62 8.42
CA SER A 19 3.55 16.85 9.55
C SER A 19 4.51 17.68 10.38
N GLU A 20 4.18 17.89 11.66
CA GLU A 20 5.08 18.56 12.60
C GLU A 20 6.30 17.70 12.93
N LEU A 21 6.16 16.39 12.93
CA LEU A 21 7.25 15.45 13.22
C LEU A 21 8.33 15.46 12.16
N TYR A 22 7.93 15.44 10.88
CA TYR A 22 8.86 15.36 9.74
C TYR A 22 9.15 16.72 9.11
N GLN A 23 8.44 17.78 9.55
CA GLN A 23 8.56 19.12 8.96
C GLN A 23 8.37 19.10 7.44
N ASP A 24 7.37 18.32 6.99
CA ASP A 24 7.08 18.06 5.56
C ASP A 24 5.57 17.99 5.31
N ILE A 25 5.18 18.14 4.05
CA ILE A 25 3.79 18.17 3.61
C ILE A 25 3.36 16.75 3.23
N TYR A 26 2.23 16.27 3.77
CA TYR A 26 1.59 15.05 3.28
C TYR A 26 1.09 15.24 1.85
N PHE A 27 0.36 16.32 1.61
CA PHE A 27 -0.13 16.71 0.28
C PHE A 27 -0.71 18.13 0.25
N ASP A 28 -0.78 18.68 -0.96
CA ASP A 28 -1.50 19.92 -1.26
C ASP A 28 -3.01 19.64 -1.31
N LYS A 29 -3.82 20.51 -0.68
CA LYS A 29 -5.28 20.33 -0.62
C LYS A 29 -5.96 20.33 -1.98
N THR A 30 -5.43 21.08 -2.93
CA THR A 30 -6.09 21.35 -4.20
C THR A 30 -6.02 20.19 -5.18
N ASN A 31 -4.91 19.43 -5.16
CA ASN A 31 -4.62 18.43 -6.18
C ASN A 31 -4.26 17.03 -5.63
N CYS A 32 -4.40 16.81 -4.31
CA CYS A 32 -3.94 15.57 -3.67
C CYS A 32 -4.47 14.28 -4.33
N ILE A 33 -5.76 14.25 -4.66
CA ILE A 33 -6.39 13.10 -5.32
C ILE A 33 -5.80 12.86 -6.71
N GLN A 34 -5.65 13.92 -7.50
CA GLN A 34 -5.12 13.82 -8.87
C GLN A 34 -3.64 13.45 -8.87
N GLU A 35 -2.85 14.05 -7.98
CA GLU A 35 -1.43 13.73 -7.83
C GLU A 35 -1.22 12.28 -7.40
N SER A 36 -1.89 11.84 -6.34
CA SER A 36 -1.80 10.44 -5.87
C SER A 36 -2.24 9.46 -6.94
N LYS A 37 -3.35 9.76 -7.63
CA LYS A 37 -3.84 8.93 -8.73
C LYS A 37 -2.80 8.82 -9.84
N HIS A 38 -2.24 9.93 -10.29
CA HIS A 38 -1.23 9.94 -11.36
C HIS A 38 0.04 9.18 -10.93
N VAL A 39 0.60 9.51 -9.75
CA VAL A 39 1.86 8.93 -9.26
C VAL A 39 1.74 7.42 -9.03
N TYR A 40 0.66 6.97 -8.43
CA TYR A 40 0.59 5.60 -7.94
C TYR A 40 -0.29 4.68 -8.77
N LEU A 41 -1.44 5.16 -9.27
CA LEU A 41 -2.38 4.30 -10.00
C LEU A 41 -2.10 4.29 -11.51
N ASP A 42 -2.10 5.48 -12.14
CA ASP A 42 -1.98 5.61 -13.59
C ASP A 42 -0.57 5.18 -14.05
N THR A 43 0.47 5.63 -13.34
CA THR A 43 1.87 5.27 -13.60
C THR A 43 2.11 3.77 -13.55
N ASN A 44 1.44 3.05 -12.66
CA ASN A 44 1.51 1.59 -12.57
C ASN A 44 0.48 0.88 -13.46
N ASN A 45 -0.31 1.61 -14.25
CA ASN A 45 -1.33 1.07 -15.15
C ASN A 45 -2.31 0.11 -14.45
N LEU A 46 -2.76 0.50 -13.23
CA LEU A 46 -3.54 -0.40 -12.37
C LEU A 46 -4.91 -0.72 -12.95
N GLU A 47 -5.56 0.22 -13.62
CA GLU A 47 -6.85 -0.04 -14.26
C GLU A 47 -6.80 -1.25 -15.20
N LYS A 48 -5.79 -1.30 -16.07
CA LYS A 48 -5.60 -2.44 -16.99
C LYS A 48 -5.21 -3.72 -16.23
N LYS A 49 -4.38 -3.61 -15.20
CA LYS A 49 -3.94 -4.76 -14.42
C LYS A 49 -5.09 -5.40 -13.66
N PHE A 50 -5.97 -4.62 -13.04
CA PHE A 50 -7.12 -5.12 -12.28
C PHE A 50 -8.15 -5.86 -13.14
N LYS A 51 -8.28 -5.48 -14.40
CA LYS A 51 -9.15 -6.17 -15.38
C LYS A 51 -8.64 -7.55 -15.81
N ASN A 52 -7.40 -7.90 -15.47
CA ASN A 52 -6.74 -9.08 -16.02
C ASN A 52 -6.11 -10.01 -14.98
N ILE A 53 -6.25 -9.71 -13.69
CA ILE A 53 -5.57 -10.47 -12.63
C ILE A 53 -6.55 -10.81 -11.49
N ASN A 54 -6.57 -12.09 -11.09
CA ASN A 54 -7.47 -12.55 -10.02
C ASN A 54 -7.03 -12.09 -8.62
N ASN A 55 -5.72 -12.08 -8.34
CA ASN A 55 -5.19 -11.70 -7.04
C ASN A 55 -4.08 -10.67 -7.22
N TYR A 56 -4.29 -9.48 -6.70
CA TYR A 56 -3.34 -8.38 -6.81
C TYR A 56 -2.84 -7.94 -5.46
N ILE A 57 -1.53 -7.74 -5.34
CA ILE A 57 -0.89 -7.29 -4.10
C ILE A 57 -0.25 -5.93 -4.35
N ILE A 58 -0.74 -4.91 -3.66
CA ILE A 58 -0.09 -3.61 -3.55
C ILE A 58 0.63 -3.55 -2.22
N ALA A 59 1.89 -3.10 -2.22
CA ALA A 59 2.61 -2.76 -1.01
C ALA A 59 2.96 -1.28 -0.99
N GLU A 60 2.96 -0.66 0.18
CA GLU A 60 3.17 0.76 0.37
C GLU A 60 4.08 1.04 1.56
N LEU A 61 4.94 2.03 1.42
CA LEU A 61 5.67 2.66 2.52
C LEU A 61 5.07 4.05 2.78
N GLY A 62 4.51 4.23 3.97
CA GLY A 62 3.83 5.46 4.39
C GLY A 62 2.32 5.40 4.12
N PHE A 63 1.55 4.79 5.04
CA PHE A 63 0.08 4.81 4.96
C PHE A 63 -0.49 6.23 5.06
N GLY A 64 0.13 7.04 5.91
CA GLY A 64 -0.25 8.43 6.13
C GLY A 64 -1.73 8.58 6.44
N THR A 65 -2.44 9.25 5.55
CA THR A 65 -3.89 9.46 5.67
C THR A 65 -4.73 8.32 5.07
N GLY A 66 -4.12 7.36 4.39
CA GLY A 66 -4.80 6.27 3.69
C GLY A 66 -5.39 6.66 2.33
N LEU A 67 -4.99 7.81 1.76
CA LEU A 67 -5.50 8.28 0.47
C LEU A 67 -5.21 7.29 -0.66
N ASN A 68 -3.98 6.80 -0.76
CA ASN A 68 -3.57 5.85 -1.82
C ASN A 68 -4.33 4.53 -1.72
N PHE A 69 -4.58 4.06 -0.49
CA PHE A 69 -5.43 2.88 -0.26
C PHE A 69 -6.86 3.10 -0.76
N ILE A 70 -7.50 4.22 -0.38
CA ILE A 70 -8.88 4.53 -0.79
C ILE A 70 -8.98 4.63 -2.31
N LEU A 71 -8.03 5.29 -2.96
CA LEU A 71 -7.99 5.42 -4.43
C LEU A 71 -7.81 4.06 -5.12
N SER A 72 -6.93 3.22 -4.59
CA SER A 72 -6.71 1.86 -5.11
C SER A 72 -7.94 0.98 -4.93
N TRP A 73 -8.61 1.09 -3.79
CA TRP A 73 -9.87 0.39 -3.51
C TRP A 73 -11.01 0.87 -4.42
N ASP A 74 -11.18 2.17 -4.60
CA ASP A 74 -12.18 2.73 -5.54
C ASP A 74 -11.93 2.23 -6.97
N LEU A 75 -10.68 2.26 -7.43
CA LEU A 75 -10.30 1.77 -8.75
C LEU A 75 -10.52 0.26 -8.90
N TRP A 76 -10.21 -0.51 -7.83
CA TRP A 76 -10.46 -1.95 -7.77
C TRP A 76 -11.95 -2.25 -7.92
N ASN A 77 -12.80 -1.60 -7.14
CA ASN A 77 -14.25 -1.81 -7.18
C ASN A 77 -14.86 -1.56 -8.57
N LYS A 78 -14.26 -0.66 -9.34
CA LYS A 78 -14.71 -0.33 -10.70
C LYS A 78 -14.23 -1.30 -11.78
N ASN A 79 -13.15 -2.03 -11.54
CA ASN A 79 -12.40 -2.69 -12.61
C ASN A 79 -12.09 -4.18 -12.35
N HIS A 80 -12.23 -4.68 -11.14
CA HIS A 80 -11.85 -6.05 -10.82
C HIS A 80 -12.76 -7.09 -11.51
N ILE A 81 -12.20 -8.26 -11.78
CA ILE A 81 -12.97 -9.42 -12.29
C ILE A 81 -13.64 -10.18 -11.15
N LYS A 82 -14.71 -10.90 -11.47
CA LYS A 82 -15.44 -11.69 -10.48
C LYS A 82 -14.51 -12.70 -9.79
N ASN A 83 -14.69 -12.89 -8.48
CA ASN A 83 -13.88 -13.78 -7.64
C ASN A 83 -12.39 -13.42 -7.55
N SER A 84 -12.07 -12.15 -7.74
CA SER A 84 -10.71 -11.63 -7.56
C SER A 84 -10.54 -10.97 -6.20
N SER A 85 -9.31 -10.77 -5.74
CA SER A 85 -9.01 -10.13 -4.48
C SER A 85 -7.86 -9.13 -4.56
N LEU A 86 -7.99 -8.03 -3.83
CA LEU A 86 -6.94 -7.04 -3.60
C LEU A 86 -6.40 -7.19 -2.19
N LEU A 87 -5.12 -7.47 -2.07
CA LEU A 87 -4.37 -7.37 -0.83
C LEU A 87 -3.53 -6.08 -0.85
N TYR A 88 -3.81 -5.17 0.08
CA TYR A 88 -3.06 -3.94 0.25
C TYR A 88 -2.26 -4.03 1.56
N ILE A 89 -0.94 -3.96 1.48
CA ILE A 89 -0.03 -4.04 2.62
C ILE A 89 0.63 -2.67 2.78
N SER A 90 0.40 -2.00 3.88
CA SER A 90 0.99 -0.67 4.11
C SER A 90 1.74 -0.61 5.43
N TYR A 91 2.93 -0.04 5.39
CA TYR A 91 3.78 0.22 6.55
C TYR A 91 3.66 1.67 6.97
N GLU A 92 3.51 1.91 8.27
CA GLU A 92 3.44 3.26 8.85
C GLU A 92 4.24 3.32 10.15
N SER A 93 5.25 4.18 10.18
CA SER A 93 6.15 4.32 11.33
C SER A 93 5.70 5.40 12.33
N ALA A 94 4.87 6.32 11.89
CA ALA A 94 4.36 7.43 12.71
C ALA A 94 2.87 7.69 12.42
N PRO A 95 1.98 6.78 12.83
CA PRO A 95 0.57 6.85 12.48
C PRO A 95 -0.11 8.12 12.99
N ILE A 96 -1.09 8.57 12.22
CA ILE A 96 -1.93 9.72 12.49
C ILE A 96 -3.13 9.28 13.34
N SER A 97 -3.59 10.10 14.26
CA SER A 97 -4.77 9.78 15.05
C SER A 97 -6.04 9.69 14.17
N ILE A 98 -6.97 8.84 14.56
CA ILE A 98 -8.25 8.66 13.84
C ILE A 98 -9.01 9.99 13.73
N GLU A 99 -8.96 10.82 14.77
CA GLU A 99 -9.61 12.13 14.76
C GLU A 99 -9.01 13.06 13.70
N GLN A 100 -7.69 13.10 13.61
CA GLN A 100 -6.99 13.87 12.57
C GLN A 100 -7.30 13.32 11.16
N ILE A 101 -7.32 11.99 10.98
CA ILE A 101 -7.73 11.35 9.73
C ILE A 101 -9.16 11.75 9.35
N LYS A 102 -10.12 11.75 10.29
CA LYS A 102 -11.50 12.19 10.03
C LYS A 102 -11.55 13.62 9.50
N ASN A 103 -10.74 14.50 10.06
CA ASN A 103 -10.72 15.91 9.63
C ASN A 103 -10.11 16.07 8.23
N ILE A 104 -9.05 15.32 7.93
CA ILE A 104 -8.39 15.32 6.63
C ILE A 104 -9.30 14.75 5.54
N HIS A 105 -10.01 13.67 5.84
CA HIS A 105 -10.88 13.00 4.88
C HIS A 105 -12.08 13.84 4.41
N LYS A 106 -12.40 14.94 5.09
CA LYS A 106 -13.35 15.93 4.59
C LYS A 106 -12.89 16.56 3.27
N LEU A 107 -11.59 16.52 2.99
CA LEU A 107 -10.98 17.01 1.75
C LEU A 107 -11.09 16.03 0.58
N PHE A 108 -11.43 14.77 0.83
CA PHE A 108 -11.48 13.70 -0.18
C PHE A 108 -12.83 13.70 -0.90
N ILE A 109 -13.06 14.74 -1.71
CA ILE A 109 -14.29 14.91 -2.47
C ILE A 109 -14.50 13.71 -3.41
N GLY A 110 -15.71 13.13 -3.41
CA GLY A 110 -16.05 11.96 -4.23
C GLY A 110 -15.64 10.59 -3.61
N LEU A 111 -14.86 10.57 -2.53
CA LEU A 111 -14.42 9.34 -1.85
C LEU A 111 -15.05 9.16 -0.46
N SER A 112 -16.04 9.98 -0.10
CA SER A 112 -16.60 10.05 1.24
C SER A 112 -17.18 8.73 1.74
N HIS A 113 -17.73 7.90 0.87
CA HIS A 113 -18.30 6.60 1.23
C HIS A 113 -17.19 5.64 1.71
N LEU A 114 -16.16 5.42 0.91
CA LEU A 114 -15.02 4.54 1.25
C LEU A 114 -14.24 5.08 2.44
N SER A 115 -14.09 6.40 2.50
CA SER A 115 -13.47 7.10 3.63
C SER A 115 -14.16 6.79 4.96
N LYS A 116 -15.50 6.88 5.01
CA LYS A 116 -16.26 6.55 6.22
C LYS A 116 -16.06 5.09 6.65
N ILE A 117 -16.09 4.16 5.70
CA ILE A 117 -15.90 2.73 5.98
C ILE A 117 -14.48 2.48 6.51
N LEU A 118 -13.46 3.08 5.89
CA LEU A 118 -12.08 2.96 6.36
C LEU A 118 -11.95 3.46 7.80
N ILE A 119 -12.39 4.68 8.09
CA ILE A 119 -12.29 5.31 9.40
C ILE A 119 -12.96 4.45 10.51
N GLN A 120 -14.10 3.83 10.20
CA GLN A 120 -14.80 2.96 11.16
C GLN A 120 -14.02 1.68 11.48
N LYS A 121 -13.13 1.24 10.60
CA LYS A 121 -12.38 -0.01 10.72
C LYS A 121 -10.91 0.19 11.08
N LEU A 122 -10.39 1.41 11.04
CA LEU A 122 -9.01 1.67 11.44
C LEU A 122 -8.76 1.19 12.87
N PRO A 123 -7.66 0.46 13.11
CA PRO A 123 -7.32 0.00 14.44
C PRO A 123 -6.84 1.17 15.32
N GLN A 124 -6.89 0.94 16.63
CA GLN A 124 -6.15 1.81 17.54
C GLN A 124 -4.65 1.73 17.22
N ILE A 125 -3.92 2.80 17.55
CA ILE A 125 -2.50 2.91 17.25
C ILE A 125 -1.69 2.05 18.23
N TRP A 126 -1.43 0.81 17.83
CA TRP A 126 -0.61 -0.15 18.55
C TRP A 126 0.43 -0.72 17.61
N GLN A 127 1.65 -0.84 18.06
CA GLN A 127 2.71 -1.47 17.26
C GLN A 127 2.34 -2.91 16.91
N GLY A 128 2.43 -3.27 15.63
CA GLY A 128 2.13 -4.60 15.15
C GLY A 128 1.41 -4.61 13.81
N THR A 129 0.85 -5.75 13.49
CA THR A 129 0.15 -6.01 12.23
C THR A 129 -1.35 -6.06 12.46
N HIS A 130 -2.08 -5.25 11.71
CA HIS A 130 -3.53 -5.14 11.77
C HIS A 130 -4.13 -5.57 10.43
N GLN A 131 -4.95 -6.61 10.43
CA GLN A 131 -5.63 -7.09 9.25
C GLN A 131 -7.09 -6.62 9.25
N ILE A 132 -7.49 -5.92 8.19
CA ILE A 132 -8.81 -5.31 8.06
C ILE A 132 -9.46 -5.80 6.76
N PHE A 133 -10.68 -6.30 6.86
CA PHE A 133 -11.43 -6.84 5.72
C PHE A 133 -12.50 -5.86 5.26
N PHE A 134 -12.57 -5.65 3.95
CA PHE A 134 -13.58 -4.89 3.25
C PHE A 134 -14.24 -5.78 2.19
N GLU A 135 -15.41 -5.37 1.67
CA GLU A 135 -16.11 -6.03 0.58
C GLU A 135 -16.18 -7.57 0.75
N PHE A 136 -16.58 -8.00 1.96
CA PHE A 136 -16.64 -9.43 2.31
C PHE A 136 -15.32 -10.20 2.11
N GLY A 137 -14.17 -9.51 2.25
CA GLY A 137 -12.84 -10.07 2.10
C GLY A 137 -12.23 -9.92 0.72
N ASN A 138 -12.96 -9.37 -0.22
CA ASN A 138 -12.45 -9.09 -1.58
C ASN A 138 -11.34 -8.04 -1.57
N VAL A 139 -11.38 -7.12 -0.60
CA VAL A 139 -10.33 -6.15 -0.34
C VAL A 139 -9.84 -6.35 1.09
N THR A 140 -8.56 -6.60 1.25
CA THR A 140 -7.91 -6.75 2.56
C THR A 140 -6.81 -5.71 2.69
N LEU A 141 -6.84 -4.93 3.77
CA LEU A 141 -5.75 -4.06 4.19
C LEU A 141 -4.97 -4.73 5.32
N ILE A 142 -3.68 -4.92 5.13
CA ILE A 142 -2.73 -5.23 6.19
C ILE A 142 -1.98 -3.95 6.51
N LEU A 143 -2.30 -3.35 7.66
CA LEU A 143 -1.67 -2.13 8.14
C LEU A 143 -0.64 -2.49 9.21
N ILE A 144 0.63 -2.20 8.95
CA ILE A 144 1.75 -2.55 9.80
C ILE A 144 2.29 -1.27 10.45
N TYR A 145 1.96 -1.09 11.72
CA TYR A 145 2.51 0.00 12.52
C TYR A 145 3.87 -0.42 13.06
N ASN A 146 4.91 -0.12 12.30
CA ASN A 146 6.29 -0.44 12.64
C ASN A 146 7.28 0.36 11.76
N ASP A 147 8.56 0.24 12.08
CA ASP A 147 9.63 0.71 11.20
C ASP A 147 9.60 -0.02 9.84
N PHE A 148 9.99 0.68 8.77
CA PHE A 148 9.96 0.14 7.42
C PHE A 148 10.91 -1.06 7.22
N LEU A 149 12.03 -1.12 7.94
CA LEU A 149 12.94 -2.27 7.91
C LEU A 149 12.35 -3.54 8.52
N SER A 150 11.22 -3.44 9.23
CA SER A 150 10.46 -4.62 9.66
C SER A 150 9.94 -5.45 8.48
N LEU A 151 9.95 -4.90 7.25
CA LEU A 151 9.65 -5.60 6.00
C LEU A 151 10.40 -6.93 5.87
N LYS A 152 11.65 -7.00 6.32
CA LYS A 152 12.47 -8.23 6.32
C LYS A 152 11.88 -9.41 7.10
N ASN A 153 10.94 -9.14 8.02
CA ASN A 153 10.30 -10.16 8.85
C ASN A 153 9.05 -10.76 8.20
N PHE A 154 8.65 -10.29 7.02
CA PHE A 154 7.46 -10.74 6.33
C PHE A 154 7.84 -11.53 5.07
N SER A 155 6.92 -12.36 4.59
CA SER A 155 7.10 -13.15 3.37
C SER A 155 5.91 -12.92 2.43
N PHE A 156 6.09 -12.06 1.44
CA PHE A 156 5.14 -11.82 0.36
C PHE A 156 5.86 -11.29 -0.88
N LYS A 157 5.15 -11.23 -2.00
CA LYS A 157 5.64 -10.62 -3.25
C LYS A 157 4.57 -9.68 -3.79
N ALA A 158 4.86 -8.38 -3.80
CA ALA A 158 3.97 -7.37 -4.33
C ALA A 158 3.99 -7.32 -5.86
N ASP A 159 2.85 -7.08 -6.47
CA ASP A 159 2.71 -6.74 -7.89
C ASP A 159 3.13 -5.29 -8.14
N THR A 160 2.84 -4.41 -7.17
CA THR A 160 3.17 -2.98 -7.25
C THR A 160 3.55 -2.44 -5.88
N TRP A 161 4.58 -1.57 -5.87
CA TRP A 161 5.00 -0.81 -4.70
C TRP A 161 4.68 0.68 -4.86
N TYR A 162 4.16 1.29 -3.80
CA TYR A 162 4.06 2.73 -3.62
C TYR A 162 5.10 3.17 -2.60
N LEU A 163 6.07 3.96 -3.03
CA LEU A 163 7.08 4.51 -2.14
C LEU A 163 6.68 5.95 -1.79
N ASP A 164 5.84 6.09 -0.77
CA ASP A 164 5.20 7.34 -0.36
C ASP A 164 5.65 7.83 1.02
N GLY A 165 6.90 7.62 1.35
CA GLY A 165 7.50 8.22 2.54
C GLY A 165 7.72 9.73 2.39
N PHE A 166 7.89 10.45 3.50
CA PHE A 166 8.33 11.86 3.48
C PHE A 166 9.63 12.04 2.70
N SER A 167 9.91 13.27 2.29
CA SER A 167 11.05 13.57 1.42
C SER A 167 12.36 12.97 1.96
N PRO A 168 13.26 12.51 1.09
CA PRO A 168 14.49 11.83 1.49
C PRO A 168 15.39 12.64 2.43
N THR A 169 15.30 13.97 2.37
CA THR A 169 16.02 14.87 3.26
C THR A 169 15.43 14.97 4.66
N LYS A 170 14.15 14.59 4.84
CA LYS A 170 13.40 14.68 6.10
C LYS A 170 13.25 13.33 6.78
N ASN A 171 13.23 12.24 6.01
CA ASN A 171 13.07 10.88 6.50
C ASN A 171 14.05 9.91 5.82
N SER A 172 15.33 10.00 6.15
CA SER A 172 16.37 9.18 5.53
C SER A 172 16.19 7.68 5.71
N SER A 173 15.54 7.22 6.79
CA SER A 173 15.31 5.80 7.05
C SER A 173 14.36 5.14 6.04
N ALA A 174 13.42 5.90 5.46
CA ALA A 174 12.53 5.44 4.41
C ALA A 174 13.23 5.29 3.03
N TRP A 175 14.49 5.72 2.90
CA TRP A 175 15.21 5.84 1.63
C TRP A 175 16.63 5.25 1.70
N SER A 176 16.79 4.14 2.43
CA SER A 176 18.07 3.45 2.60
C SER A 176 18.27 2.34 1.55
N ASN A 177 19.54 2.05 1.21
CA ASN A 177 19.86 0.94 0.30
C ASN A 177 19.43 -0.43 0.88
N GLU A 178 19.46 -0.61 2.21
CA GLU A 178 18.95 -1.82 2.85
C GLU A 178 17.46 -2.01 2.54
N LEU A 179 16.67 -0.94 2.68
CA LEU A 179 15.23 -0.98 2.40
C LEU A 179 14.95 -1.23 0.91
N TYR A 180 15.73 -0.62 0.00
CA TYR A 180 15.55 -0.89 -1.45
C TYR A 180 15.81 -2.35 -1.82
N ASN A 181 16.81 -2.98 -1.21
CA ASN A 181 17.08 -4.41 -1.38
C ASN A 181 15.92 -5.27 -0.89
N GLU A 182 15.34 -4.91 0.27
CA GLU A 182 14.17 -5.63 0.79
C GLU A 182 12.93 -5.42 -0.11
N ILE A 183 12.68 -4.21 -0.61
CA ILE A 183 11.62 -3.95 -1.58
C ILE A 183 11.81 -4.80 -2.84
N TYR A 184 13.04 -4.88 -3.37
CA TYR A 184 13.34 -5.71 -4.54
C TYR A 184 13.06 -7.19 -4.29
N LYS A 185 13.49 -7.72 -3.13
CA LYS A 185 13.21 -9.10 -2.71
C LYS A 185 11.71 -9.36 -2.60
N HIS A 186 10.93 -8.39 -2.13
CA HIS A 186 9.49 -8.47 -1.95
C HIS A 186 8.69 -8.01 -3.18
N THR A 187 9.31 -7.88 -4.33
CA THR A 187 8.66 -7.57 -5.61
C THR A 187 8.57 -8.81 -6.48
N LYS A 188 7.40 -9.09 -7.08
CA LYS A 188 7.23 -10.14 -8.10
C LYS A 188 8.09 -9.82 -9.33
N ASP A 189 8.50 -10.84 -10.05
CA ASP A 189 9.10 -10.66 -11.37
C ASP A 189 8.06 -10.02 -12.31
N GLY A 190 8.44 -8.91 -12.94
CA GLY A 190 7.53 -8.05 -13.69
C GLY A 190 6.71 -7.08 -12.82
N GLY A 191 6.90 -7.09 -11.51
CA GLY A 191 6.30 -6.11 -10.61
C GLY A 191 6.88 -4.71 -10.79
N SER A 192 6.11 -3.69 -10.39
CA SER A 192 6.45 -2.29 -10.62
C SER A 192 6.52 -1.50 -9.31
N LEU A 193 7.11 -0.32 -9.38
CA LEU A 193 7.08 0.66 -8.30
C LEU A 193 6.91 2.08 -8.85
N SER A 194 6.44 2.98 -8.01
CA SER A 194 6.43 4.40 -8.30
C SER A 194 6.66 5.23 -7.04
N THR A 195 7.18 6.43 -7.24
CA THR A 195 7.37 7.43 -6.19
C THR A 195 7.38 8.83 -6.75
N TYR A 196 6.92 9.77 -5.96
CA TYR A 196 6.90 11.19 -6.31
C TYR A 196 8.30 11.83 -6.35
N THR A 197 9.28 11.25 -5.65
CA THR A 197 10.62 11.82 -5.57
C THR A 197 11.51 11.41 -6.74
N VAL A 198 12.26 12.36 -7.28
CA VAL A 198 13.28 12.12 -8.33
C VAL A 198 14.70 12.27 -7.82
N ALA A 199 14.88 12.28 -6.49
CA ALA A 199 16.18 12.46 -5.86
C ALA A 199 17.23 11.47 -6.41
N GLY A 200 18.41 11.97 -6.74
CA GLY A 200 19.44 11.20 -7.44
C GLY A 200 19.90 9.96 -6.66
N HIS A 201 20.01 10.05 -5.33
CA HIS A 201 20.39 8.91 -4.50
C HIS A 201 19.30 7.84 -4.43
N VAL A 202 18.00 8.24 -4.41
CA VAL A 202 16.87 7.28 -4.47
C VAL A 202 16.88 6.54 -5.80
N ARG A 203 17.01 7.27 -6.90
CA ARG A 203 17.09 6.68 -8.24
C ARG A 203 18.24 5.68 -8.36
N ARG A 204 19.44 6.07 -7.93
CA ARG A 204 20.61 5.17 -7.95
C ARG A 204 20.42 3.97 -7.05
N GLY A 205 20.01 4.18 -5.79
CA GLY A 205 19.81 3.08 -4.84
C GLY A 205 18.78 2.05 -5.29
N LEU A 206 17.68 2.48 -5.90
CA LEU A 206 16.69 1.56 -6.49
C LEU A 206 17.28 0.83 -7.71
N SER A 207 18.07 1.50 -8.54
CA SER A 207 18.76 0.84 -9.67
C SER A 207 19.81 -0.16 -9.19
N ASP A 208 20.58 0.19 -8.17
CA ASP A 208 21.60 -0.70 -7.57
C ASP A 208 20.95 -1.93 -6.91
N ALA A 209 19.74 -1.81 -6.38
CA ALA A 209 18.95 -2.93 -5.88
C ALA A 209 18.43 -3.87 -6.99
N GLY A 210 18.49 -3.45 -8.27
CA GLY A 210 18.15 -4.27 -9.44
C GLY A 210 16.90 -3.82 -10.20
N PHE A 211 16.25 -2.72 -9.83
CA PHE A 211 15.11 -2.20 -10.58
C PHE A 211 15.58 -1.43 -11.84
N ASN A 212 14.80 -1.55 -12.91
CA ASN A 212 14.90 -0.65 -14.05
C ASN A 212 14.15 0.64 -13.74
N ILE A 213 14.84 1.73 -13.51
CA ILE A 213 14.26 3.00 -13.07
C ILE A 213 14.29 4.02 -14.21
N SER A 214 13.16 4.67 -14.42
CA SER A 214 13.00 5.77 -15.37
C SER A 214 12.30 6.97 -14.71
N LYS A 215 12.67 8.16 -15.18
CA LYS A 215 11.90 9.38 -14.90
C LYS A 215 10.78 9.48 -15.92
N ILE A 216 9.61 9.77 -15.45
CA ILE A 216 8.42 10.00 -16.30
C ILE A 216 7.81 11.35 -15.96
N LYS A 217 6.95 11.85 -16.84
CA LYS A 217 6.28 13.14 -16.64
C LYS A 217 5.41 13.10 -15.38
N GLY A 218 5.58 14.10 -14.52
CA GLY A 218 4.74 14.34 -13.36
C GLY A 218 3.47 15.12 -13.70
N ILE A 219 2.73 15.54 -12.68
CA ILE A 219 1.52 16.36 -12.79
C ILE A 219 1.58 17.54 -11.81
N GLY A 220 0.86 18.60 -12.10
CA GLY A 220 0.81 19.80 -11.26
C GLY A 220 2.19 20.46 -11.12
N ASN A 221 2.60 20.69 -9.89
CA ASN A 221 3.90 21.31 -9.57
C ASN A 221 5.09 20.36 -9.71
N LYS A 222 4.85 19.06 -9.88
CA LYS A 222 5.91 18.04 -10.04
C LYS A 222 6.18 17.78 -11.51
N ARG A 223 7.36 18.23 -11.99
CA ARG A 223 7.77 18.05 -13.40
C ARG A 223 8.02 16.60 -13.75
N GLU A 224 8.60 15.83 -12.84
CA GLU A 224 8.99 14.43 -13.03
C GLU A 224 8.70 13.62 -11.77
N ILE A 225 8.46 12.33 -11.96
CA ILE A 225 8.33 11.31 -10.94
C ILE A 225 9.16 10.09 -11.33
N LEU A 226 9.42 9.14 -10.42
CA LEU A 226 10.10 7.89 -10.76
C LEU A 226 9.07 6.76 -10.93
N TYR A 227 9.30 6.00 -11.98
CA TYR A 227 8.72 4.69 -12.23
C TYR A 227 9.82 3.64 -12.30
N GLY A 228 9.57 2.46 -11.75
CA GLY A 228 10.49 1.35 -11.83
C GLY A 228 9.78 0.02 -12.00
N TYR A 229 10.51 -0.96 -12.51
CA TYR A 229 10.01 -2.34 -12.61
C TYR A 229 11.15 -3.35 -12.42
N LYS A 230 10.79 -4.51 -11.93
CA LYS A 230 11.67 -5.67 -11.85
C LYS A 230 11.52 -6.50 -13.12
N ASN A 231 12.64 -6.90 -13.72
CA ASN A 231 12.61 -7.73 -14.91
C ASN A 231 11.84 -9.03 -14.67
N LYS A 232 11.12 -9.48 -15.70
CA LYS A 232 10.61 -10.85 -15.71
C LYS A 232 11.78 -11.80 -15.92
N VAL A 233 11.98 -12.70 -14.98
CA VAL A 233 12.95 -13.79 -15.19
C VAL A 233 12.28 -14.82 -16.10
N ASN A 234 12.81 -15.00 -17.31
CA ASN A 234 12.41 -16.08 -18.20
C ASN A 234 12.97 -17.42 -17.65
N CYS A 235 12.39 -17.88 -16.56
CA CYS A 235 12.78 -19.16 -16.00
C CYS A 235 12.09 -20.28 -16.79
N LYS A 236 12.84 -21.00 -17.64
CA LYS A 236 12.42 -22.25 -18.28
C LYS A 236 12.38 -23.42 -17.28
N THR A 237 12.37 -23.17 -15.98
CA THR A 237 12.34 -24.22 -14.98
C THR A 237 10.91 -24.62 -14.66
N THR A 238 10.66 -25.90 -14.64
CA THR A 238 9.45 -26.57 -14.19
C THR A 238 8.97 -25.96 -12.87
N LYS A 239 7.91 -25.18 -12.96
CA LYS A 239 7.29 -24.56 -11.79
C LYS A 239 6.75 -25.69 -10.91
N LYS A 240 7.32 -25.89 -9.72
CA LYS A 240 6.51 -26.49 -8.65
C LYS A 240 5.24 -25.66 -8.55
N PRO A 241 4.05 -26.26 -8.55
CA PRO A 241 2.82 -25.51 -8.42
C PRO A 241 2.89 -24.73 -7.11
N VAL A 242 2.99 -23.41 -7.19
CA VAL A 242 2.71 -22.57 -6.03
C VAL A 242 1.20 -22.70 -5.84
N LEU A 243 0.79 -23.33 -4.75
CA LEU A 243 -0.61 -23.42 -4.35
C LEU A 243 -1.18 -21.99 -4.40
N ARG A 244 -2.02 -21.72 -5.37
CA ARG A 244 -2.73 -20.47 -5.47
C ARG A 244 -3.92 -20.54 -4.51
N TYR A 245 -4.30 -19.42 -3.95
CA TYR A 245 -5.44 -19.32 -3.05
C TYR A 245 -6.71 -19.96 -3.64
N ASN A 246 -6.87 -19.92 -4.96
CA ASN A 246 -7.95 -20.54 -5.72
C ASN A 246 -7.78 -22.05 -5.96
N ASP A 247 -6.63 -22.63 -5.60
CA ASP A 247 -6.35 -24.07 -5.71
C ASP A 247 -6.65 -24.79 -4.38
N ILE A 248 -7.10 -24.05 -3.35
CA ILE A 248 -7.59 -24.62 -2.10
C ILE A 248 -9.03 -25.07 -2.37
N GLY A 249 -9.23 -26.36 -2.42
CA GLY A 249 -10.58 -26.95 -2.47
C GLY A 249 -11.38 -26.65 -1.20
N PRO A 250 -12.60 -27.16 -1.10
CA PRO A 250 -13.44 -26.96 0.09
C PRO A 250 -12.71 -27.41 1.36
N VAL A 251 -12.78 -26.60 2.40
CA VAL A 251 -12.13 -26.84 3.70
C VAL A 251 -13.16 -27.37 4.69
N ALA A 252 -12.96 -28.60 5.14
CA ALA A 252 -13.77 -29.17 6.22
C ALA A 252 -13.21 -28.74 7.59
N VAL A 253 -14.03 -28.06 8.40
CA VAL A 253 -13.69 -27.71 9.79
C VAL A 253 -14.36 -28.67 10.74
N ILE A 254 -13.57 -29.49 11.45
CA ILE A 254 -14.06 -30.45 12.42
C ILE A 254 -14.02 -29.82 13.81
N GLY A 255 -15.18 -29.68 14.43
CA GLY A 255 -15.38 -29.10 15.76
C GLY A 255 -16.04 -27.72 15.77
N ALA A 256 -17.05 -27.57 16.62
CA ALA A 256 -17.87 -26.35 16.75
C ALA A 256 -17.45 -25.45 17.92
N GLY A 257 -16.27 -25.66 18.50
CA GLY A 257 -15.71 -24.80 19.54
C GLY A 257 -15.27 -23.44 19.00
N ILE A 258 -14.80 -22.55 19.89
CA ILE A 258 -14.38 -21.19 19.54
C ILE A 258 -13.36 -21.18 18.39
N SER A 259 -12.39 -22.09 18.40
CA SER A 259 -11.35 -22.19 17.34
C SER A 259 -11.97 -22.57 15.99
N GLY A 260 -12.88 -23.54 15.95
CA GLY A 260 -13.56 -23.95 14.72
C GLY A 260 -14.47 -22.85 14.18
N ALA A 261 -15.25 -22.19 15.04
CA ALA A 261 -16.09 -21.06 14.66
C ALA A 261 -15.26 -19.87 14.13
N SER A 262 -14.13 -19.56 14.77
CA SER A 262 -13.20 -18.53 14.32
C SER A 262 -12.61 -18.86 12.94
N LEU A 263 -12.20 -20.12 12.73
CA LEU A 263 -11.65 -20.58 11.46
C LEU A 263 -12.70 -20.45 10.34
N ILE A 264 -13.94 -20.93 10.57
CA ILE A 264 -15.04 -20.80 9.61
C ILE A 264 -15.30 -19.33 9.27
N TYR A 265 -15.34 -18.45 10.28
CA TYR A 265 -15.51 -17.02 10.06
C TYR A 265 -14.44 -16.44 9.14
N PHE A 266 -13.16 -16.79 9.37
CA PHE A 266 -12.06 -16.31 8.54
C PHE A 266 -12.03 -16.93 7.15
N LEU A 267 -12.43 -18.19 6.98
CA LEU A 267 -12.54 -18.85 5.67
C LEU A 267 -13.65 -18.17 4.85
N LYS A 268 -14.84 -17.98 5.43
CA LYS A 268 -15.95 -17.26 4.77
C LYS A 268 -15.59 -15.82 4.39
N LYS A 269 -14.83 -15.11 5.22
CA LYS A 269 -14.29 -13.77 4.91
C LYS A 269 -13.36 -13.75 3.69
N ARG A 270 -12.79 -14.89 3.33
CA ARG A 270 -11.90 -15.08 2.18
C ARG A 270 -12.57 -15.79 0.99
N ASN A 271 -13.89 -15.98 1.04
CA ASN A 271 -14.65 -16.76 0.05
C ASN A 271 -14.06 -18.16 -0.18
N ILE A 272 -13.62 -18.81 0.89
CA ILE A 272 -13.20 -20.22 0.90
C ILE A 272 -14.37 -21.01 1.50
N ASP A 273 -14.87 -21.97 0.74
CA ASP A 273 -15.94 -22.89 1.15
C ASP A 273 -15.44 -24.05 1.99
#